data_5ec27de7801a518235fb40e7e4ab3a1e
#
_entry.id   5ec27de7801a518235fb40e7e4ab3a1e
#
_cell.length_a   1.000
_cell.length_b   1.000
_cell.length_c   1.000
_cell.angle_alpha   90.00
_cell.angle_beta   90.00
_cell.angle_gamma   90.00
#
_symmetry.space_group_name_H-M   'P 1'
#
loop_
_entity.id
_entity.type
_entity.pdbx_description
1 polymer ?
#
loop_
_entity_poly.entity_id
_entity_poly.type
_entity_poly.pdbx_seq_one_letter_code
_entity_poly.pdbx_strand_id
1 'polypeptide(L)'
;MKDLKRCSPWFFLSLVFLFAFLFSQAVGAAEPKKEPAGAKKEAAAGKMVAAGPKVMDPSYKAVRLVKDTLFPGCNGATIGTDGALYIVHTGNGSTTRVDLKTMKATQFVPPYAGAFITDDITSDDKGNFYSTGTTPLVGEVYRLDKNGMKTVIARGLTAPNGIQYNKRTGRLFTSECFQANRVFELDPTGVKEPRLLVKENLIPVPEGFGFDPDTNDLIIPDMGTGKILRVNPDSGEITTIAEKFTAPIALKVGPDKMAYFPELGGAVFRLSLDGQKREKLAQLPPGLDNLAITPEGRLFITSYWDATVYEVATDGSGKFKTLFPKGPNTINGVLFKNGKVLISDAIMIRTVEKDKFVPTKLNAWAAHHMPLPIGLANGPGDQVFWPDSVNNAVAIGDPAKGEFKAIAGDLKRPMAVLMSADGSKVYVPEYAAGQITEISLADGAKKVLTTGLEGPLAVAIIDSTLYVAEAKPGRISKVDLATGNKEVFLAGVVGKPGALLNGGGGNLLVLDGASGRIFRINPKSLKISVVAEDLPVGYTALGSYPPVEFAGAMAMSPKGDIYIPTVNQGLIMLQKVK
;
A
#
# COMPACT_ATOMS: atom_id res chain seq x y z
N MET A 1 11.13 21.79 -16.83
CA MET A 1 12.51 21.27 -16.62
C MET A 1 13.43 22.15 -15.78
N LYS A 2 13.05 23.39 -15.40
CA LYS A 2 13.86 24.23 -14.48
C LYS A 2 13.59 24.01 -12.98
N ASP A 3 12.49 23.35 -12.63
CA ASP A 3 12.04 23.21 -11.22
C ASP A 3 12.50 21.93 -10.53
N LEU A 4 13.06 20.96 -11.27
CA LEU A 4 13.57 19.70 -10.72
C LEU A 4 14.82 19.85 -9.82
N LYS A 5 15.53 20.97 -9.89
CA LYS A 5 16.75 21.21 -9.09
C LYS A 5 16.48 21.71 -7.66
N ARG A 6 15.23 21.93 -7.26
CA ARG A 6 14.84 22.41 -5.92
C ARG A 6 14.20 21.37 -5.02
N CYS A 7 14.03 20.13 -5.47
CA CYS A 7 13.54 19.07 -4.60
C CYS A 7 14.66 18.65 -3.64
N SER A 8 14.52 18.99 -2.37
CA SER A 8 15.39 18.48 -1.33
C SER A 8 15.30 16.93 -1.30
N PRO A 9 16.40 16.19 -1.09
CA PRO A 9 16.37 14.73 -0.89
C PRO A 9 15.38 14.29 0.19
N TRP A 10 15.10 15.14 1.15
CA TRP A 10 14.13 14.94 2.23
C TRP A 10 12.68 14.85 1.74
N PHE A 11 12.36 15.36 0.56
CA PHE A 11 11.03 15.27 -0.03
C PHE A 11 10.69 13.84 -0.50
N PHE A 12 11.67 13.16 -1.08
CA PHE A 12 11.51 11.75 -1.48
C PHE A 12 11.48 10.82 -0.27
N LEU A 13 12.17 11.15 0.80
CA LEU A 13 12.08 10.43 2.07
C LEU A 13 10.62 10.36 2.58
N SER A 14 9.85 11.43 2.50
CA SER A 14 8.47 11.46 2.99
C SER A 14 7.55 10.51 2.23
N LEU A 15 7.78 10.24 0.96
CA LEU A 15 6.89 9.47 0.09
C LEU A 15 6.97 7.96 0.33
N VAL A 16 8.14 7.46 0.73
CA VAL A 16 8.38 6.03 0.97
C VAL A 16 8.27 5.66 2.45
N PHE A 17 8.45 6.62 3.36
CA PHE A 17 8.13 6.48 4.80
C PHE A 17 6.69 6.01 5.09
N LEU A 18 5.88 6.01 4.08
CA LEU A 18 4.45 5.97 4.16
C LEU A 18 3.88 4.69 4.67
N PHE A 19 4.35 3.59 4.21
CA PHE A 19 3.77 2.30 4.54
C PHE A 19 4.40 1.67 5.78
N ALA A 20 5.66 1.92 6.06
CA ALA A 20 6.33 1.40 7.26
C ALA A 20 5.90 2.13 8.54
N PHE A 21 5.62 3.44 8.47
CA PHE A 21 5.26 4.24 9.66
C PHE A 21 3.80 4.11 10.09
N LEU A 22 2.91 3.72 9.20
CA LEU A 22 1.48 3.52 9.53
C LEU A 22 1.26 2.55 10.69
N PHE A 23 2.24 1.71 11.00
CA PHE A 23 2.04 0.59 11.91
C PHE A 23 3.04 0.51 13.09
N SER A 24 4.17 1.23 13.08
CA SER A 24 5.20 1.04 14.11
C SER A 24 4.94 1.73 15.46
N GLN A 25 4.06 2.72 15.53
CA GLN A 25 3.82 3.50 16.76
C GLN A 25 2.65 3.03 17.63
N ALA A 26 1.97 1.94 17.32
CA ALA A 26 0.72 1.58 17.98
C ALA A 26 0.81 0.52 19.10
N VAL A 27 2.00 0.00 19.41
CA VAL A 27 2.10 -1.03 20.47
C VAL A 27 3.30 -0.75 21.38
N GLY A 28 3.01 -0.40 22.63
CA GLY A 28 3.97 -0.52 23.73
C GLY A 28 4.43 -1.97 23.84
N ALA A 29 5.73 -2.17 23.97
CA ALA A 29 6.38 -3.46 23.95
C ALA A 29 5.81 -4.42 25.02
N ALA A 30 5.07 -5.43 24.56
CA ALA A 30 4.87 -6.66 25.29
C ALA A 30 5.80 -7.71 24.68
N GLU A 31 6.71 -8.26 25.49
CA GLU A 31 7.61 -9.32 25.06
C GLU A 31 6.84 -10.52 24.50
N PRO A 32 7.25 -11.09 23.36
CA PRO A 32 6.59 -12.25 22.78
C PRO A 32 6.91 -13.49 23.60
N LYS A 33 5.89 -14.13 24.17
CA LYS A 33 6.01 -15.48 24.73
C LYS A 33 6.36 -16.46 23.61
N LYS A 34 7.41 -17.29 23.84
CA LYS A 34 7.75 -18.42 22.97
C LYS A 34 6.57 -19.38 22.88
N GLU A 35 6.04 -19.58 21.69
CA GLU A 35 5.07 -20.64 21.42
C GLU A 35 5.77 -21.99 21.22
N PRO A 36 5.17 -23.11 21.67
CA PRO A 36 5.75 -24.44 21.51
C PRO A 36 5.60 -24.96 20.07
N ALA A 37 6.63 -25.61 19.57
CA ALA A 37 6.67 -26.28 18.28
C ALA A 37 5.59 -27.37 18.19
N GLY A 38 4.58 -27.17 17.36
CA GLY A 38 3.49 -28.12 17.16
C GLY A 38 2.43 -27.57 16.20
N ALA A 39 2.82 -27.08 15.04
CA ALA A 39 1.86 -26.60 14.04
C ALA A 39 1.10 -27.76 13.39
N LYS A 40 -0.18 -27.84 13.65
CA LYS A 40 -1.13 -28.67 12.89
C LYS A 40 -1.15 -28.17 11.44
N LYS A 41 -1.17 -29.10 10.47
CA LYS A 41 -1.40 -28.83 9.05
C LYS A 41 -2.67 -28.00 8.90
N GLU A 42 -2.53 -26.72 8.53
CA GLU A 42 -3.65 -25.89 8.17
C GLU A 42 -4.11 -26.16 6.74
N ALA A 43 -5.43 -26.13 6.61
CA ALA A 43 -6.15 -26.45 5.40
C ALA A 43 -5.75 -25.54 4.23
N ALA A 44 -5.71 -26.13 3.05
CA ALA A 44 -5.54 -25.44 1.77
C ALA A 44 -6.35 -24.15 1.71
N ALA A 45 -5.69 -23.04 1.33
CA ALA A 45 -6.35 -21.79 1.01
C ALA A 45 -7.50 -22.07 0.04
N GLY A 46 -8.72 -21.95 0.53
CA GLY A 46 -9.91 -22.20 -0.27
C GLY A 46 -9.84 -21.34 -1.53
N LYS A 47 -10.13 -21.92 -2.68
CA LYS A 47 -10.36 -21.19 -3.91
C LYS A 47 -11.31 -20.04 -3.60
N MET A 48 -10.81 -18.79 -3.56
CA MET A 48 -11.66 -17.63 -3.67
C MET A 48 -12.23 -17.66 -5.10
N VAL A 49 -13.33 -18.37 -5.26
CA VAL A 49 -14.14 -18.33 -6.48
C VAL A 49 -14.66 -16.91 -6.55
N ALA A 50 -14.36 -16.23 -7.63
CA ALA A 50 -14.93 -14.96 -8.01
C ALA A 50 -16.41 -15.15 -8.45
N ALA A 51 -17.26 -15.65 -7.58
CA ALA A 51 -18.68 -15.38 -7.64
C ALA A 51 -18.82 -13.90 -7.27
N GLY A 52 -19.45 -13.10 -8.12
CA GLY A 52 -19.70 -11.70 -7.82
C GLY A 52 -20.52 -11.57 -6.52
N PRO A 53 -20.58 -10.36 -5.93
CA PRO A 53 -21.32 -10.13 -4.69
C PRO A 53 -22.77 -10.58 -4.83
N LYS A 54 -23.28 -11.25 -3.81
CA LYS A 54 -24.66 -11.66 -3.74
C LYS A 54 -25.49 -10.52 -3.15
N VAL A 55 -26.36 -9.94 -3.96
CA VAL A 55 -27.26 -8.86 -3.56
C VAL A 55 -28.48 -9.45 -2.84
N MET A 56 -28.68 -9.07 -1.59
CA MET A 56 -29.76 -9.56 -0.73
C MET A 56 -30.96 -8.61 -0.71
N ASP A 57 -30.73 -7.32 -0.92
CA ASP A 57 -31.79 -6.31 -1.05
C ASP A 57 -32.20 -6.17 -2.52
N PRO A 58 -33.42 -6.56 -2.91
CA PRO A 58 -33.87 -6.55 -4.30
C PRO A 58 -33.95 -5.14 -4.92
N SER A 59 -33.80 -4.09 -4.12
CA SER A 59 -33.74 -2.71 -4.64
C SER A 59 -32.35 -2.36 -5.21
N TYR A 60 -31.41 -3.31 -5.24
CA TYR A 60 -30.08 -3.14 -5.83
C TYR A 60 -29.76 -4.22 -6.84
N LYS A 61 -28.84 -3.91 -7.74
CA LYS A 61 -28.11 -4.89 -8.56
C LYS A 61 -26.61 -4.58 -8.52
N ALA A 62 -25.79 -5.62 -8.52
CA ALA A 62 -24.34 -5.44 -8.55
C ALA A 62 -23.85 -5.18 -9.97
N VAL A 63 -22.98 -4.20 -10.13
CA VAL A 63 -22.31 -3.84 -11.38
C VAL A 63 -20.82 -3.69 -11.09
N ARG A 64 -19.96 -4.36 -11.85
CA ARG A 64 -18.52 -4.16 -11.75
C ARG A 64 -18.12 -2.98 -12.63
N LEU A 65 -17.80 -1.85 -12.02
CA LEU A 65 -17.41 -0.62 -12.73
C LEU A 65 -15.96 -0.70 -13.23
N VAL A 66 -15.05 -1.17 -12.37
CA VAL A 66 -13.65 -1.38 -12.73
C VAL A 66 -13.29 -2.80 -12.31
N LYS A 67 -12.62 -3.53 -13.22
CA LYS A 67 -12.17 -4.90 -12.97
C LYS A 67 -11.05 -4.92 -11.95
N ASP A 68 -10.96 -6.01 -11.19
CA ASP A 68 -9.82 -6.30 -10.33
C ASP A 68 -8.54 -6.39 -11.17
N THR A 69 -7.41 -6.01 -10.57
CA THR A 69 -6.09 -6.16 -11.16
C THR A 69 -5.30 -7.26 -10.45
N LEU A 70 -4.38 -7.89 -11.17
CA LEU A 70 -3.36 -8.75 -10.59
C LEU A 70 -2.07 -7.98 -10.25
N PHE A 71 -2.08 -6.65 -10.42
CA PHE A 71 -0.90 -5.79 -10.29
C PHE A 71 -1.12 -4.60 -9.35
N PRO A 72 -1.66 -4.78 -8.13
CA PRO A 72 -1.92 -3.66 -7.20
C PRO A 72 -0.63 -3.17 -6.56
N GLY A 73 -0.09 -2.03 -7.01
CA GLY A 73 1.16 -1.48 -6.50
C GLY A 73 2.37 -2.37 -6.80
N CYS A 74 2.71 -2.52 -8.09
CA CYS A 74 3.87 -3.30 -8.53
C CYS A 74 5.16 -2.75 -7.90
N ASN A 75 5.89 -3.62 -7.19
CA ASN A 75 7.16 -3.28 -6.57
C ASN A 75 8.24 -4.26 -7.03
N GLY A 76 8.83 -5.05 -6.14
CA GLY A 76 9.92 -5.97 -6.45
C GLY A 76 9.62 -6.98 -7.56
N ALA A 77 10.63 -7.32 -8.35
CA ALA A 77 10.52 -8.25 -9.45
C ALA A 77 11.73 -9.18 -9.58
N THR A 78 11.50 -10.44 -9.95
CA THR A 78 12.56 -11.42 -10.21
C THR A 78 12.15 -12.42 -11.28
N ILE A 79 13.16 -13.08 -11.88
CA ILE A 79 12.94 -14.21 -12.80
C ILE A 79 13.09 -15.51 -12.00
N GLY A 80 12.04 -16.33 -12.01
CA GLY A 80 12.05 -17.65 -11.39
C GLY A 80 12.85 -18.67 -12.19
N THR A 81 13.10 -19.85 -11.59
CA THR A 81 13.78 -20.98 -12.28
C THR A 81 12.99 -21.55 -13.45
N ASP A 82 11.69 -21.28 -13.50
CA ASP A 82 10.80 -21.61 -14.61
C ASP A 82 10.82 -20.58 -15.77
N GLY A 83 11.67 -19.55 -15.68
CA GLY A 83 11.78 -18.47 -16.66
C GLY A 83 10.61 -17.47 -16.62
N ALA A 84 9.69 -17.58 -15.68
CA ALA A 84 8.59 -16.64 -15.52
C ALA A 84 9.03 -15.42 -14.69
N LEU A 85 8.36 -14.29 -14.91
CA LEU A 85 8.53 -13.07 -14.12
C LEU A 85 7.58 -13.12 -12.91
N TYR A 86 8.14 -12.94 -11.72
CA TYR A 86 7.41 -12.85 -10.45
C TYR A 86 7.48 -11.42 -9.93
N ILE A 87 6.33 -10.87 -9.53
CA ILE A 87 6.19 -9.48 -9.10
C ILE A 87 5.45 -9.47 -7.78
N VAL A 88 6.03 -8.83 -6.77
CA VAL A 88 5.36 -8.57 -5.49
C VAL A 88 4.63 -7.25 -5.51
N HIS A 89 3.60 -7.15 -4.69
CA HIS A 89 2.69 -6.00 -4.68
C HIS A 89 2.56 -5.42 -3.27
N THR A 90 2.91 -4.15 -3.13
CA THR A 90 2.73 -3.40 -1.87
C THR A 90 1.25 -3.14 -1.56
N GLY A 91 0.41 -3.07 -2.57
CA GLY A 91 -1.00 -2.73 -2.40
C GLY A 91 -1.83 -3.76 -1.61
N ASN A 92 -1.44 -5.04 -1.63
CA ASN A 92 -2.17 -6.10 -0.92
C ASN A 92 -1.30 -7.31 -0.53
N GLY A 93 0.03 -7.19 -0.59
CA GLY A 93 0.96 -8.27 -0.22
C GLY A 93 0.90 -9.52 -1.10
N SER A 94 0.25 -9.45 -2.25
CA SER A 94 0.18 -10.58 -3.19
C SER A 94 1.44 -10.70 -4.05
N THR A 95 1.58 -11.84 -4.74
CA THR A 95 2.60 -12.04 -5.77
C THR A 95 1.94 -12.55 -7.05
N THR A 96 2.28 -11.94 -8.18
CA THR A 96 1.83 -12.35 -9.50
C THR A 96 2.96 -13.04 -10.27
N ARG A 97 2.65 -14.19 -10.88
CA ARG A 97 3.50 -14.88 -11.84
C ARG A 97 3.06 -14.54 -13.26
N VAL A 98 3.99 -14.10 -14.10
CA VAL A 98 3.77 -13.82 -15.52
C VAL A 98 4.59 -14.78 -16.37
N ASP A 99 3.92 -15.57 -17.18
CA ASP A 99 4.56 -16.37 -18.22
C ASP A 99 5.03 -15.46 -19.36
N LEU A 100 6.34 -15.33 -19.54
CA LEU A 100 6.93 -14.38 -20.50
C LEU A 100 6.79 -14.78 -21.97
N LYS A 101 6.33 -16.00 -22.27
CA LYS A 101 6.05 -16.48 -23.63
C LYS A 101 4.62 -16.14 -24.05
N THR A 102 3.68 -16.37 -23.15
CA THR A 102 2.24 -16.19 -23.41
C THR A 102 1.70 -14.86 -22.89
N MET A 103 2.47 -14.16 -22.06
CA MET A 103 2.08 -12.95 -21.31
C MET A 103 0.87 -13.19 -20.38
N LYS A 104 0.62 -14.45 -20.02
CA LYS A 104 -0.45 -14.80 -19.09
C LYS A 104 -0.01 -14.54 -17.64
N ALA A 105 -0.73 -13.67 -16.96
CA ALA A 105 -0.56 -13.41 -15.54
C ALA A 105 -1.47 -14.34 -14.71
N THR A 106 -0.93 -14.86 -13.61
CA THR A 106 -1.65 -15.70 -12.64
C THR A 106 -1.24 -15.33 -11.22
N GLN A 107 -2.15 -15.48 -10.26
CA GLN A 107 -1.84 -15.27 -8.85
C GLN A 107 -0.94 -16.40 -8.35
N PHE A 108 0.23 -16.06 -7.81
CA PHE A 108 1.14 -17.01 -7.17
C PHE A 108 0.94 -17.03 -5.65
N VAL A 109 0.93 -15.85 -5.02
CA VAL A 109 0.54 -15.68 -3.62
C VAL A 109 -0.73 -14.82 -3.59
N PRO A 110 -1.81 -15.28 -2.97
CA PRO A 110 -3.03 -14.50 -2.91
C PRO A 110 -2.87 -13.25 -2.01
N PRO A 111 -3.77 -12.26 -2.15
CA PRO A 111 -3.76 -11.07 -1.31
C PRO A 111 -3.69 -11.42 0.18
N TYR A 112 -2.81 -10.72 0.91
CA TYR A 112 -2.62 -10.81 2.37
C TYR A 112 -2.22 -12.21 2.92
N ALA A 113 -1.86 -13.15 2.05
CA ALA A 113 -1.38 -14.49 2.45
C ALA A 113 0.12 -14.54 2.73
N GLY A 114 0.90 -13.67 2.13
CA GLY A 114 2.36 -13.61 2.30
C GLY A 114 2.79 -12.65 3.41
N ALA A 115 2.65 -11.39 3.14
CA ALA A 115 2.91 -10.29 4.05
C ALA A 115 1.87 -9.19 3.82
N PHE A 116 1.80 -8.23 4.73
CA PHE A 116 0.86 -7.12 4.58
C PHE A 116 1.30 -6.15 3.47
N ILE A 117 2.60 -5.85 3.45
CA ILE A 117 3.28 -5.06 2.43
C ILE A 117 4.50 -5.86 1.99
N THR A 118 4.65 -6.08 0.70
CA THR A 118 5.83 -6.74 0.13
C THR A 118 6.58 -5.73 -0.71
N ASP A 119 7.89 -5.62 -0.49
CA ASP A 119 8.71 -4.62 -1.18
C ASP A 119 9.55 -5.26 -2.29
N ASP A 120 10.47 -6.16 -1.99
CA ASP A 120 11.31 -6.79 -3.01
C ASP A 120 11.25 -8.32 -2.95
N ILE A 121 11.71 -8.98 -4.01
CA ILE A 121 11.73 -10.43 -4.17
C ILE A 121 12.95 -10.89 -4.97
N THR A 122 13.54 -12.01 -4.54
CA THR A 122 14.59 -12.72 -5.27
C THR A 122 14.35 -14.22 -5.27
N SER A 123 15.02 -14.98 -6.15
CA SER A 123 14.88 -16.44 -6.25
C SER A 123 16.21 -17.16 -6.10
N ASP A 124 16.20 -18.36 -5.49
CA ASP A 124 17.32 -19.29 -5.51
C ASP A 124 17.25 -20.29 -6.70
N ASP A 125 18.25 -21.17 -6.81
CA ASP A 125 18.31 -22.19 -7.86
C ASP A 125 17.42 -23.41 -7.59
N LYS A 126 16.81 -23.49 -6.40
CA LYS A 126 15.90 -24.57 -5.99
C LYS A 126 14.44 -24.24 -6.23
N GLY A 127 14.16 -23.03 -6.75
CA GLY A 127 12.81 -22.52 -7.00
C GLY A 127 12.12 -21.96 -5.76
N ASN A 128 12.87 -21.65 -4.69
CA ASN A 128 12.33 -20.85 -3.60
C ASN A 128 12.47 -19.37 -3.94
N PHE A 129 11.58 -18.56 -3.34
CA PHE A 129 11.65 -17.11 -3.39
C PHE A 129 11.89 -16.57 -1.98
N TYR A 130 12.59 -15.47 -1.89
CA TYR A 130 12.79 -14.71 -0.66
C TYR A 130 12.24 -13.32 -0.87
N SER A 131 11.45 -12.84 0.07
CA SER A 131 10.82 -11.53 -0.05
C SER A 131 10.87 -10.77 1.26
N THR A 132 11.05 -9.46 1.14
CA THR A 132 10.90 -8.52 2.25
C THR A 132 9.42 -8.21 2.45
N GLY A 133 9.03 -7.98 3.69
CA GLY A 133 7.66 -7.63 4.00
C GLY A 133 7.54 -6.90 5.33
N THR A 134 6.58 -6.03 5.41
CA THR A 134 6.25 -5.30 6.63
C THR A 134 4.86 -5.71 7.09
N THR A 135 4.79 -6.24 8.30
CA THR A 135 3.51 -6.42 9.01
C THR A 135 3.20 -5.13 9.79
N PRO A 136 1.97 -4.98 10.32
CA PRO A 136 1.64 -3.84 11.18
C PRO A 136 2.54 -3.68 12.40
N LEU A 137 3.30 -4.70 12.77
CA LEU A 137 4.08 -4.73 14.02
C LEU A 137 5.58 -4.73 13.79
N VAL A 138 6.09 -5.45 12.77
CA VAL A 138 7.53 -5.70 12.58
C VAL A 138 7.82 -6.00 11.11
N GLY A 139 8.97 -5.51 10.62
CA GLY A 139 9.53 -5.95 9.35
C GLY A 139 10.05 -7.39 9.43
N GLU A 140 9.83 -8.16 8.38
CA GLU A 140 10.28 -9.54 8.28
C GLU A 140 10.84 -9.86 6.90
N VAL A 141 11.66 -10.90 6.83
CA VAL A 141 12.01 -11.55 5.57
C VAL A 141 11.49 -12.98 5.62
N TYR A 142 10.88 -13.41 4.54
CA TYR A 142 10.30 -14.74 4.45
C TYR A 142 10.71 -15.45 3.16
N ARG A 143 10.73 -16.76 3.23
CA ARG A 143 10.90 -17.66 2.09
C ARG A 143 9.52 -18.19 1.66
N LEU A 144 9.28 -18.19 0.37
CA LEU A 144 8.19 -18.90 -0.28
C LEU A 144 8.76 -20.13 -1.00
N ASP A 145 8.18 -21.29 -0.80
CA ASP A 145 8.51 -22.46 -1.61
C ASP A 145 7.91 -22.35 -3.03
N LYS A 146 8.19 -23.32 -3.87
CA LYS A 146 7.65 -23.39 -5.25
C LYS A 146 6.12 -23.39 -5.35
N ASN A 147 5.41 -23.64 -4.25
CA ASN A 147 3.95 -23.61 -4.16
C ASN A 147 3.43 -22.32 -3.52
N GLY A 148 4.31 -21.38 -3.15
CA GLY A 148 3.96 -20.13 -2.48
C GLY A 148 3.74 -20.27 -0.97
N MET A 149 4.13 -21.40 -0.35
CA MET A 149 4.03 -21.58 1.10
C MET A 149 5.11 -20.79 1.83
N LYS A 150 4.66 -19.96 2.77
CA LYS A 150 5.50 -19.01 3.51
C LYS A 150 6.21 -19.65 4.71
N THR A 151 7.50 -19.33 4.86
CA THR A 151 8.30 -19.57 6.06
C THR A 151 9.06 -18.28 6.40
N VAL A 152 8.85 -17.71 7.59
CA VAL A 152 9.61 -16.53 8.03
C VAL A 152 11.02 -16.96 8.39
N ILE A 153 12.04 -16.26 7.85
CA ILE A 153 13.47 -16.55 8.07
C ILE A 153 14.18 -15.47 8.88
N ALA A 154 13.66 -14.25 8.93
CA ALA A 154 14.17 -13.19 9.80
C ALA A 154 13.03 -12.29 10.28
N ARG A 155 13.12 -11.81 11.51
CA ARG A 155 12.18 -10.85 12.15
C ARG A 155 12.95 -9.74 12.84
N GLY A 156 12.25 -8.67 13.24
CA GLY A 156 12.84 -7.57 13.98
C GLY A 156 13.63 -6.60 13.11
N LEU A 157 13.53 -6.72 11.80
CA LEU A 157 14.09 -5.75 10.86
C LEU A 157 13.24 -4.47 10.83
N THR A 158 13.88 -3.35 10.51
CA THR A 158 13.21 -2.05 10.42
C THR A 158 13.03 -1.67 8.96
N ALA A 159 11.81 -1.80 8.44
CA ALA A 159 11.49 -1.50 7.03
C ALA A 159 12.45 -2.19 6.03
N PRO A 160 12.54 -3.55 6.03
CA PRO A 160 13.36 -4.25 5.05
C PRO A 160 12.80 -3.99 3.64
N ASN A 161 13.70 -3.56 2.74
CA ASN A 161 13.37 -3.13 1.38
C ASN A 161 14.00 -4.07 0.36
N GLY A 162 15.21 -3.80 -0.14
CA GLY A 162 15.87 -4.65 -1.13
C GLY A 162 16.26 -6.02 -0.59
N ILE A 163 16.13 -7.05 -1.43
CA ILE A 163 16.60 -8.41 -1.11
C ILE A 163 17.22 -9.07 -2.33
N GLN A 164 18.36 -9.73 -2.14
CA GLN A 164 19.01 -10.42 -3.24
C GLN A 164 19.73 -11.69 -2.77
N TYR A 165 19.45 -12.80 -3.44
CA TYR A 165 20.14 -14.07 -3.27
C TYR A 165 21.28 -14.17 -4.29
N ASN A 166 22.49 -14.39 -3.84
CA ASN A 166 23.63 -14.63 -4.71
C ASN A 166 23.68 -16.12 -5.07
N LYS A 167 23.25 -16.48 -6.28
CA LYS A 167 23.19 -17.87 -6.75
C LYS A 167 24.57 -18.56 -6.79
N ARG A 168 25.64 -17.80 -6.97
CA ARG A 168 27.01 -18.36 -7.02
C ARG A 168 27.53 -18.78 -5.64
N THR A 169 27.21 -18.00 -4.60
CA THR A 169 27.75 -18.22 -3.24
C THR A 169 26.74 -18.81 -2.28
N GLY A 170 25.44 -18.81 -2.63
CA GLY A 170 24.35 -19.24 -1.76
C GLY A 170 24.01 -18.26 -0.64
N ARG A 171 24.54 -17.02 -0.69
CA ARG A 171 24.34 -16.01 0.33
C ARG A 171 23.14 -15.12 0.02
N LEU A 172 22.41 -14.74 1.06
CA LEU A 172 21.23 -13.88 0.98
C LEU A 172 21.48 -12.56 1.74
N PHE A 173 21.17 -11.43 1.11
CA PHE A 173 21.34 -10.11 1.71
C PHE A 173 20.03 -9.30 1.61
N THR A 174 19.83 -8.41 2.57
CA THR A 174 18.72 -7.45 2.57
C THR A 174 19.18 -6.07 3.02
N SER A 175 18.59 -5.03 2.45
CA SER A 175 18.73 -3.65 2.90
C SER A 175 17.53 -3.24 3.75
N GLU A 176 17.75 -2.36 4.70
CA GLU A 176 16.73 -1.57 5.37
C GLU A 176 16.87 -0.13 4.90
N CYS A 177 15.80 0.49 4.46
CA CYS A 177 15.85 1.89 4.05
C CYS A 177 14.84 2.77 4.78
N PHE A 178 15.07 4.09 4.70
CA PHE A 178 14.27 5.18 5.28
C PHE A 178 14.27 5.30 6.80
N GLN A 179 14.39 4.23 7.58
CA GLN A 179 14.37 4.32 9.04
C GLN A 179 15.71 3.98 9.68
N ALA A 180 16.30 2.85 9.31
CA ALA A 180 17.54 2.38 9.90
C ALA A 180 18.73 2.38 8.93
N ASN A 181 18.49 2.32 7.62
CA ASN A 181 19.51 2.44 6.57
C ASN A 181 20.72 1.52 6.78
N ARG A 182 20.42 0.21 6.95
CA ARG A 182 21.41 -0.85 7.21
C ARG A 182 21.41 -1.89 6.11
N VAL A 183 22.45 -2.69 6.01
CA VAL A 183 22.50 -3.88 5.16
C VAL A 183 22.86 -5.10 6.00
N PHE A 184 22.14 -6.20 5.81
CA PHE A 184 22.33 -7.45 6.51
C PHE A 184 22.60 -8.60 5.55
N GLU A 185 23.39 -9.57 6.02
CA GLU A 185 23.42 -10.92 5.50
C GLU A 185 22.48 -11.80 6.31
N LEU A 186 21.66 -12.60 5.64
CA LEU A 186 20.67 -13.47 6.22
C LEU A 186 21.03 -14.95 5.97
N ASP A 187 20.66 -15.81 6.90
CA ASP A 187 20.64 -17.25 6.66
C ASP A 187 19.39 -17.62 5.84
N PRO A 188 19.52 -18.15 4.60
CA PRO A 188 18.38 -18.55 3.79
C PRO A 188 17.50 -19.63 4.43
N THR A 189 18.01 -20.35 5.43
CA THR A 189 17.25 -21.36 6.20
C THR A 189 16.52 -20.77 7.41
N GLY A 190 16.89 -19.58 7.85
CA GLY A 190 16.33 -18.90 9.03
C GLY A 190 16.78 -19.48 10.37
N VAL A 191 17.88 -20.25 10.39
CA VAL A 191 18.42 -20.85 11.62
C VAL A 191 19.37 -19.90 12.36
N LYS A 192 20.16 -19.12 11.59
CA LYS A 192 21.10 -18.16 12.15
C LYS A 192 20.50 -16.76 12.18
N GLU A 193 20.90 -15.99 13.20
CA GLU A 193 20.53 -14.57 13.30
C GLU A 193 21.14 -13.73 12.15
N PRO A 194 20.47 -12.66 11.72
CA PRO A 194 20.99 -11.73 10.73
C PRO A 194 22.35 -11.14 11.12
N ARG A 195 23.32 -11.17 10.21
CA ARG A 195 24.62 -10.53 10.37
C ARG A 195 24.58 -9.11 9.82
N LEU A 196 24.81 -8.10 10.65
CA LEU A 196 24.95 -6.72 10.22
C LEU A 196 26.22 -6.57 9.35
N LEU A 197 26.05 -6.19 8.08
CA LEU A 197 27.12 -5.96 7.13
C LEU A 197 27.49 -4.47 7.03
N VAL A 198 26.49 -3.61 6.84
CA VAL A 198 26.66 -2.16 6.77
C VAL A 198 25.88 -1.51 7.91
N LYS A 199 26.59 -0.72 8.71
CA LYS A 199 26.01 -0.01 9.87
C LYS A 199 25.08 1.11 9.42
N GLU A 200 24.24 1.52 10.35
CA GLU A 200 23.23 2.55 10.18
C GLU A 200 23.81 3.85 9.58
N ASN A 201 23.12 4.37 8.55
CA ASN A 201 23.41 5.63 7.87
C ASN A 201 24.78 5.73 7.17
N LEU A 202 25.55 4.65 7.01
CA LEU A 202 26.73 4.65 6.13
C LEU A 202 26.33 4.71 4.65
N ILE A 203 25.18 4.17 4.31
CA ILE A 203 24.47 4.38 3.04
C ILE A 203 23.13 5.02 3.41
N PRO A 204 22.90 6.30 3.11
CA PRO A 204 21.71 7.03 3.57
C PRO A 204 20.37 6.44 3.18
N VAL A 205 20.22 5.88 1.96
CA VAL A 205 19.00 5.18 1.52
C VAL A 205 19.39 4.01 0.62
N PRO A 206 19.79 2.85 1.18
CA PRO A 206 20.21 1.68 0.41
C PRO A 206 18.98 0.95 -0.14
N GLU A 207 18.80 1.01 -1.45
CA GLU A 207 17.66 0.42 -2.17
C GLU A 207 17.91 -1.02 -2.63
N GLY A 208 17.06 -1.55 -3.52
CA GLY A 208 17.21 -2.85 -4.15
C GLY A 208 18.53 -2.95 -4.93
N PHE A 209 19.26 -4.05 -4.82
CA PHE A 209 20.63 -4.18 -5.29
C PHE A 209 20.91 -5.45 -6.12
N GLY A 210 22.07 -5.49 -6.76
CA GLY A 210 22.59 -6.65 -7.49
C GLY A 210 23.98 -7.07 -7.00
N PHE A 211 24.56 -8.05 -7.67
CA PHE A 211 25.94 -8.51 -7.40
C PHE A 211 26.82 -8.34 -8.62
N ASP A 212 28.05 -7.94 -8.39
CA ASP A 212 29.11 -8.08 -9.37
C ASP A 212 29.38 -9.58 -9.62
N PRO A 213 29.22 -10.09 -10.86
CA PRO A 213 29.35 -11.51 -11.12
C PRO A 213 30.80 -12.03 -10.98
N ASP A 214 31.79 -11.17 -11.00
CA ASP A 214 33.20 -11.55 -10.90
C ASP A 214 33.71 -11.56 -9.47
N THR A 215 33.36 -10.54 -8.66
CA THR A 215 33.83 -10.37 -7.28
C THR A 215 32.83 -10.81 -6.21
N ASN A 216 31.54 -10.89 -6.53
CA ASN A 216 30.37 -11.05 -5.63
C ASN A 216 30.10 -9.85 -4.70
N ASP A 217 30.73 -8.71 -4.94
CA ASP A 217 30.40 -7.48 -4.22
C ASP A 217 28.94 -7.08 -4.49
N LEU A 218 28.30 -6.52 -3.48
CA LEU A 218 26.99 -5.92 -3.65
C LEU A 218 27.13 -4.60 -4.41
N ILE A 219 26.27 -4.38 -5.40
CA ILE A 219 26.18 -3.12 -6.13
C ILE A 219 24.88 -2.46 -5.72
N ILE A 220 24.97 -1.43 -4.88
CA ILE A 220 23.86 -0.81 -4.16
C ILE A 220 23.62 0.60 -4.69
N PRO A 221 22.43 0.91 -5.19
CA PRO A 221 22.03 2.29 -5.45
C PRO A 221 21.68 2.97 -4.12
N ASP A 222 22.26 4.14 -3.89
CA ASP A 222 21.90 5.02 -2.79
C ASP A 222 20.99 6.13 -3.30
N MET A 223 19.69 5.99 -3.09
CA MET A 223 18.71 6.97 -3.52
C MET A 223 18.92 8.32 -2.84
N GLY A 224 19.41 8.32 -1.60
CA GLY A 224 19.59 9.55 -0.81
C GLY A 224 20.69 10.47 -1.33
N THR A 225 21.78 9.91 -1.88
CA THR A 225 22.90 10.69 -2.41
C THR A 225 23.06 10.63 -3.92
N GLY A 226 22.27 9.82 -4.60
CA GLY A 226 22.37 9.64 -6.06
C GLY A 226 23.67 8.95 -6.49
N LYS A 227 24.16 8.02 -5.67
CA LYS A 227 25.37 7.23 -5.94
C LYS A 227 25.05 5.79 -6.25
N ILE A 228 25.94 5.16 -7.01
CA ILE A 228 26.00 3.70 -7.14
C ILE A 228 27.25 3.25 -6.39
N LEU A 229 27.09 2.38 -5.42
CA LEU A 229 28.11 1.96 -4.47
C LEU A 229 28.44 0.48 -4.67
N ARG A 230 29.68 0.12 -4.39
CA ARG A 230 30.17 -1.25 -4.28
C ARG A 230 30.40 -1.53 -2.80
N VAL A 231 29.88 -2.66 -2.30
CA VAL A 231 30.06 -3.09 -0.91
C VAL A 231 30.65 -4.49 -0.90
N ASN A 232 31.79 -4.64 -0.23
CA ASN A 232 32.41 -5.96 -0.05
C ASN A 232 31.54 -6.81 0.92
N PRO A 233 31.12 -8.04 0.53
CA PRO A 233 30.19 -8.84 1.33
C PRO A 233 30.79 -9.40 2.64
N ASP A 234 32.11 -9.40 2.78
CA ASP A 234 32.80 -9.94 3.95
C ASP A 234 33.17 -8.84 4.95
N SER A 235 33.80 -7.76 4.47
CA SER A 235 34.27 -6.64 5.29
C SER A 235 33.25 -5.52 5.49
N GLY A 236 32.30 -5.36 4.59
CA GLY A 236 31.38 -4.22 4.57
C GLY A 236 32.03 -2.93 4.05
N GLU A 237 33.25 -3.00 3.47
CA GLU A 237 33.94 -1.85 2.87
C GLU A 237 33.10 -1.29 1.70
N ILE A 238 32.96 0.05 1.67
CA ILE A 238 32.12 0.77 0.70
C ILE A 238 33.01 1.61 -0.21
N THR A 239 32.84 1.47 -1.53
CA THR A 239 33.47 2.32 -2.54
C THR A 239 32.42 2.86 -3.51
N THR A 240 32.70 4.03 -4.12
CA THR A 240 31.79 4.64 -5.09
C THR A 240 32.16 4.22 -6.50
N ILE A 241 31.19 3.65 -7.25
CA ILE A 241 31.32 3.33 -8.67
C ILE A 241 31.00 4.57 -9.52
N ALA A 242 29.86 5.22 -9.25
CA ALA A 242 29.39 6.38 -9.99
C ALA A 242 28.49 7.26 -9.12
N GLU A 243 28.30 8.52 -9.55
CA GLU A 243 27.49 9.51 -8.82
C GLU A 243 26.73 10.45 -9.75
N LYS A 244 25.97 11.39 -9.19
CA LYS A 244 25.18 12.40 -9.92
C LYS A 244 23.97 11.79 -10.62
N PHE A 245 23.37 10.75 -10.05
CA PHE A 245 22.02 10.30 -10.36
C PHE A 245 21.01 11.07 -9.51
N THR A 246 19.75 11.12 -9.96
CA THR A 246 18.75 11.91 -9.21
C THR A 246 18.16 11.13 -8.05
N ALA A 247 17.67 9.93 -8.29
CA ALA A 247 17.10 9.03 -7.29
C ALA A 247 17.10 7.59 -7.83
N PRO A 248 18.25 6.91 -7.86
CA PRO A 248 18.33 5.52 -8.31
C PRO A 248 17.70 4.61 -7.25
N ILE A 249 16.74 3.75 -7.63
CA ILE A 249 15.86 3.05 -6.69
C ILE A 249 16.05 1.54 -6.63
N ALA A 250 16.55 0.90 -7.65
CA ALA A 250 16.87 -0.52 -7.66
C ALA A 250 17.92 -0.81 -8.70
N LEU A 251 18.69 -1.88 -8.53
CA LEU A 251 19.74 -2.24 -9.47
C LEU A 251 19.85 -3.75 -9.62
N LYS A 252 19.95 -4.24 -10.86
CA LYS A 252 20.34 -5.62 -11.15
C LYS A 252 21.47 -5.62 -12.18
N VAL A 253 22.36 -6.61 -12.10
CA VAL A 253 23.43 -6.79 -13.08
C VAL A 253 22.97 -7.77 -14.14
N GLY A 254 23.05 -7.36 -15.40
CA GLY A 254 22.63 -8.15 -16.57
C GLY A 254 23.65 -9.20 -17.00
N PRO A 255 23.28 -10.06 -17.97
CA PRO A 255 24.18 -11.08 -18.51
C PRO A 255 25.40 -10.50 -19.24
N ASP A 256 25.33 -9.26 -19.67
CA ASP A 256 26.44 -8.47 -20.24
C ASP A 256 27.37 -7.84 -19.20
N LYS A 257 27.17 -8.16 -17.92
CA LYS A 257 27.90 -7.62 -16.76
C LYS A 257 27.75 -6.10 -16.58
N MET A 258 26.71 -5.51 -17.14
CA MET A 258 26.35 -4.11 -16.89
C MET A 258 25.30 -4.00 -15.79
N ALA A 259 25.38 -2.95 -14.99
CA ALA A 259 24.33 -2.60 -14.05
C ALA A 259 23.18 -1.87 -14.75
N TYR A 260 21.95 -2.32 -14.51
CA TYR A 260 20.71 -1.69 -14.99
C TYR A 260 19.93 -1.16 -13.80
N PHE A 261 19.44 0.06 -13.89
CA PHE A 261 18.67 0.66 -12.81
C PHE A 261 17.73 1.77 -13.30
N PRO A 262 16.53 1.86 -12.72
CA PRO A 262 15.64 2.99 -12.89
C PRO A 262 15.94 4.09 -11.87
N GLU A 263 15.59 5.32 -12.23
CA GLU A 263 15.38 6.43 -11.29
C GLU A 263 13.88 6.63 -11.05
N LEU A 264 13.51 7.07 -9.86
CA LEU A 264 12.13 7.39 -9.49
C LEU A 264 11.44 8.35 -10.47
N GLY A 265 12.22 9.28 -11.07
CA GLY A 265 11.79 10.23 -12.09
C GLY A 265 11.54 9.65 -13.50
N GLY A 266 11.69 8.32 -13.66
CA GLY A 266 11.39 7.62 -14.91
C GLY A 266 12.58 7.38 -15.84
N ALA A 267 13.77 7.89 -15.55
CA ALA A 267 14.95 7.59 -16.34
C ALA A 267 15.42 6.14 -16.06
N VAL A 268 15.82 5.42 -17.09
CA VAL A 268 16.40 4.07 -16.99
C VAL A 268 17.82 4.11 -17.52
N PHE A 269 18.76 3.59 -16.76
CA PHE A 269 20.17 3.62 -17.09
C PHE A 269 20.79 2.22 -17.19
N ARG A 270 21.89 2.17 -17.97
CA ARG A 270 22.88 1.11 -17.98
C ARG A 270 24.23 1.68 -17.62
N LEU A 271 25.00 1.01 -16.75
CA LEU A 271 26.30 1.47 -16.22
C LEU A 271 27.28 0.31 -16.16
N SER A 272 28.52 0.51 -16.62
CA SER A 272 29.58 -0.46 -16.38
C SER A 272 30.00 -0.50 -14.92
N LEU A 273 30.41 -1.67 -14.41
CA LEU A 273 30.76 -1.86 -12.99
C LEU A 273 32.07 -1.16 -12.57
N ASP A 274 32.86 -0.64 -13.54
CA ASP A 274 33.98 0.26 -13.33
C ASP A 274 33.61 1.76 -13.37
N GLY A 275 32.32 2.06 -13.64
CA GLY A 275 31.78 3.41 -13.69
C GLY A 275 32.10 4.21 -14.96
N GLN A 276 32.86 3.65 -15.93
CA GLN A 276 33.37 4.38 -17.08
C GLN A 276 32.35 4.60 -18.20
N LYS A 277 31.39 3.67 -18.34
CA LYS A 277 30.35 3.74 -19.38
C LYS A 277 28.99 3.95 -18.72
N ARG A 278 28.36 5.07 -19.04
CA ARG A 278 27.00 5.43 -18.57
C ARG A 278 26.12 5.72 -19.76
N GLU A 279 24.96 5.07 -19.83
CA GLU A 279 23.99 5.24 -20.91
C GLU A 279 22.58 5.38 -20.34
N LYS A 280 21.83 6.35 -20.81
CA LYS A 280 20.39 6.44 -20.55
C LYS A 280 19.66 5.64 -21.64
N LEU A 281 19.00 4.55 -21.23
CA LEU A 281 18.29 3.65 -22.15
C LEU A 281 16.92 4.19 -22.54
N ALA A 282 16.17 4.76 -21.59
CA ALA A 282 14.80 5.24 -21.85
C ALA A 282 14.37 6.31 -20.85
N GLN A 283 13.26 6.99 -21.18
CA GLN A 283 12.50 7.84 -20.28
C GLN A 283 11.07 7.34 -20.19
N LEU A 284 10.72 6.70 -19.07
CA LEU A 284 9.39 6.22 -18.75
C LEU A 284 8.61 7.28 -17.95
N PRO A 285 7.30 7.08 -17.72
CA PRO A 285 6.57 7.82 -16.68
C PRO A 285 7.24 7.69 -15.32
N PRO A 286 7.15 8.71 -14.45
CA PRO A 286 7.70 8.67 -13.11
C PRO A 286 7.01 7.65 -12.21
N GLY A 287 7.63 7.35 -11.06
CA GLY A 287 7.11 6.39 -10.09
C GLY A 287 7.52 4.95 -10.40
N LEU A 288 8.68 4.79 -11.05
CA LEU A 288 9.33 3.49 -11.20
C LEU A 288 9.80 2.99 -9.83
N ASP A 289 9.97 1.68 -9.70
CA ASP A 289 10.36 1.09 -8.43
C ASP A 289 11.49 0.07 -8.61
N ASN A 290 11.23 -1.09 -9.18
CA ASN A 290 12.17 -2.18 -9.23
C ASN A 290 12.34 -2.73 -10.66
N LEU A 291 13.18 -3.75 -10.83
CA LEU A 291 13.43 -4.35 -12.13
C LEU A 291 13.75 -5.84 -12.05
N ALA A 292 13.53 -6.52 -13.17
CA ALA A 292 14.05 -7.86 -13.44
C ALA A 292 14.69 -7.90 -14.82
N ILE A 293 15.74 -8.70 -14.98
CA ILE A 293 16.38 -8.92 -16.26
C ILE A 293 16.50 -10.44 -16.52
N THR A 294 16.13 -10.89 -17.71
CA THR A 294 16.25 -12.31 -18.06
C THR A 294 17.68 -12.67 -18.46
N PRO A 295 18.04 -13.97 -18.47
CA PRO A 295 19.34 -14.41 -19.00
C PRO A 295 19.60 -13.99 -20.44
N GLU A 296 18.55 -13.75 -21.23
CA GLU A 296 18.64 -13.26 -22.62
C GLU A 296 18.73 -11.73 -22.72
N GLY A 297 18.71 -11.02 -21.59
CA GLY A 297 18.85 -9.55 -21.53
C GLY A 297 17.55 -8.77 -21.71
N ARG A 298 16.36 -9.41 -21.61
CA ARG A 298 15.09 -8.66 -21.57
C ARG A 298 14.95 -7.95 -20.24
N LEU A 299 14.68 -6.65 -20.30
CA LEU A 299 14.59 -5.76 -19.13
C LEU A 299 13.14 -5.40 -18.82
N PHE A 300 12.69 -5.72 -17.61
CA PHE A 300 11.36 -5.39 -17.09
C PHE A 300 11.50 -4.42 -15.93
N ILE A 301 10.74 -3.32 -15.98
CA ILE A 301 10.70 -2.28 -14.94
C ILE A 301 9.31 -2.24 -14.36
N THR A 302 9.20 -2.35 -13.04
CA THR A 302 7.94 -2.16 -12.32
C THR A 302 7.67 -0.68 -12.08
N SER A 303 6.41 -0.31 -12.08
CA SER A 303 5.96 1.03 -11.72
C SER A 303 5.00 0.94 -10.55
N TYR A 304 5.44 1.41 -9.41
CA TYR A 304 4.64 1.53 -8.20
C TYR A 304 3.45 2.49 -8.41
N TRP A 305 3.67 3.64 -9.08
CA TRP A 305 2.63 4.65 -9.25
C TRP A 305 1.58 4.28 -10.28
N ASP A 306 1.98 3.63 -11.36
CA ASP A 306 1.06 3.22 -12.43
C ASP A 306 0.53 1.79 -12.23
N ALA A 307 1.02 1.07 -11.21
CA ALA A 307 0.67 -0.34 -10.93
C ALA A 307 0.73 -1.20 -12.20
N THR A 308 1.85 -1.13 -12.91
CA THR A 308 2.10 -1.84 -14.19
C THR A 308 3.57 -2.23 -14.33
N VAL A 309 3.88 -2.92 -15.41
CA VAL A 309 5.23 -3.33 -15.80
C VAL A 309 5.54 -2.79 -17.19
N TYR A 310 6.74 -2.27 -17.36
CA TYR A 310 7.29 -1.85 -18.65
C TYR A 310 8.36 -2.84 -19.10
N GLU A 311 8.36 -3.23 -20.36
CA GLU A 311 9.50 -3.87 -21.01
C GLU A 311 10.29 -2.81 -21.77
N VAL A 312 11.58 -2.68 -21.46
CA VAL A 312 12.46 -1.63 -21.97
C VAL A 312 13.49 -2.23 -22.92
N ALA A 313 13.64 -1.63 -24.09
CA ALA A 313 14.69 -2.01 -25.04
C ALA A 313 16.08 -1.67 -24.48
N THR A 314 17.02 -2.60 -24.55
CA THR A 314 18.40 -2.42 -24.06
C THR A 314 19.39 -2.01 -25.16
N ASP A 315 18.89 -1.71 -26.34
CA ASP A 315 19.67 -1.31 -27.54
C ASP A 315 19.95 0.20 -27.64
N GLY A 316 19.56 0.99 -26.61
CA GLY A 316 19.70 2.45 -26.63
C GLY A 316 18.67 3.20 -27.47
N SER A 317 17.68 2.50 -28.05
CA SER A 317 16.64 3.12 -28.91
C SER A 317 15.64 4.01 -28.17
N GLY A 318 15.62 3.98 -26.84
CA GLY A 318 14.63 4.69 -26.00
C GLY A 318 13.25 4.05 -25.99
N LYS A 319 13.06 2.93 -26.68
CA LYS A 319 11.74 2.27 -26.80
C LYS A 319 11.38 1.47 -25.55
N PHE A 320 10.09 1.51 -25.22
CA PHE A 320 9.51 0.68 -24.17
C PHE A 320 8.06 0.30 -24.49
N LYS A 321 7.57 -0.74 -23.82
CA LYS A 321 6.21 -1.24 -23.97
C LYS A 321 5.57 -1.39 -22.59
N THR A 322 4.34 -0.89 -22.42
CA THR A 322 3.50 -1.17 -21.25
C THR A 322 2.90 -2.56 -21.40
N LEU A 323 3.16 -3.46 -20.48
CA LEU A 323 2.76 -4.86 -20.58
C LEU A 323 1.34 -5.13 -20.08
N PHE A 324 0.91 -4.39 -19.05
CA PHE A 324 -0.38 -4.56 -18.40
C PHE A 324 -1.11 -3.23 -18.25
N PRO A 325 -2.45 -3.24 -18.15
CA PRO A 325 -3.21 -2.02 -17.88
C PRO A 325 -2.74 -1.35 -16.59
N LYS A 326 -2.63 -0.02 -16.63
CA LYS A 326 -2.35 0.78 -15.45
C LYS A 326 -3.50 0.70 -14.46
N GLY A 327 -3.19 0.71 -13.18
CA GLY A 327 -4.16 0.63 -12.10
C GLY A 327 -3.79 1.49 -10.90
N PRO A 328 -4.56 1.42 -9.82
CA PRO A 328 -4.21 2.03 -8.56
C PRO A 328 -3.22 1.14 -7.80
N ASN A 329 -2.51 1.78 -6.88
CA ASN A 329 -1.66 1.10 -5.92
C ASN A 329 -2.50 0.47 -4.82
N THR A 330 -3.18 1.32 -4.03
CA THR A 330 -4.03 0.88 -2.92
C THR A 330 -5.21 1.82 -2.78
N ILE A 331 -6.43 1.34 -3.01
CA ILE A 331 -7.62 2.16 -2.83
C ILE A 331 -7.99 2.17 -1.34
N ASN A 332 -7.76 3.29 -0.68
CA ASN A 332 -8.05 3.49 0.75
C ASN A 332 -9.37 4.21 1.00
N GLY A 333 -9.90 4.92 0.01
CA GLY A 333 -11.15 5.64 0.13
C GLY A 333 -11.88 5.78 -1.20
N VAL A 334 -13.19 5.95 -1.14
CA VAL A 334 -14.03 6.22 -2.29
C VAL A 334 -15.02 7.33 -1.94
N LEU A 335 -15.32 8.20 -2.90
CA LEU A 335 -16.25 9.32 -2.74
C LEU A 335 -17.04 9.51 -4.03
N PHE A 336 -18.34 9.76 -3.91
CA PHE A 336 -19.15 10.29 -5.01
C PHE A 336 -19.32 11.80 -4.84
N LYS A 337 -18.86 12.57 -5.83
CA LYS A 337 -18.94 14.04 -5.80
C LYS A 337 -19.17 14.60 -7.20
N ASN A 338 -20.14 15.50 -7.34
CA ASN A 338 -20.43 16.23 -8.58
C ASN A 338 -20.56 15.31 -9.82
N GLY A 339 -21.27 14.18 -9.65
CA GLY A 339 -21.49 13.21 -10.75
C GLY A 339 -20.29 12.30 -11.04
N LYS A 340 -19.20 12.41 -10.29
CA LYS A 340 -17.98 11.60 -10.47
C LYS A 340 -17.73 10.73 -9.27
N VAL A 341 -17.12 9.57 -9.51
CA VAL A 341 -16.54 8.73 -8.46
C VAL A 341 -15.06 9.07 -8.35
N LEU A 342 -14.62 9.39 -7.15
CA LEU A 342 -13.23 9.64 -6.79
C LEU A 342 -12.75 8.51 -5.91
N ILE A 343 -11.48 8.15 -6.01
CA ILE A 343 -10.79 7.26 -5.09
C ILE A 343 -9.55 7.93 -4.53
N SER A 344 -9.22 7.66 -3.26
CA SER A 344 -7.88 7.88 -2.75
C SER A 344 -7.02 6.65 -3.04
N ASP A 345 -5.88 6.89 -3.63
CA ASP A 345 -4.86 5.89 -3.94
C ASP A 345 -3.58 6.36 -3.27
N ALA A 346 -2.97 5.55 -2.44
CA ALA A 346 -1.86 5.84 -1.52
C ALA A 346 -1.13 7.20 -1.67
N ILE A 347 -0.85 7.63 -2.88
CA ILE A 347 -0.07 8.83 -3.23
C ILE A 347 -0.84 9.86 -4.07
N MET A 348 -2.10 9.62 -4.40
CA MET A 348 -2.89 10.50 -5.27
C MET A 348 -4.39 10.30 -5.13
N ILE A 349 -5.15 11.26 -5.68
CA ILE A 349 -6.59 11.11 -5.88
C ILE A 349 -6.84 10.85 -7.36
N ARG A 350 -7.68 9.86 -7.67
CA ARG A 350 -8.07 9.51 -9.05
C ARG A 350 -9.57 9.66 -9.25
N THR A 351 -9.98 9.91 -10.49
CA THR A 351 -11.38 9.77 -10.93
C THR A 351 -11.60 8.43 -11.61
N VAL A 352 -12.82 7.93 -11.53
CA VAL A 352 -13.27 6.79 -12.34
C VAL A 352 -13.83 7.32 -13.64
N GLU A 353 -13.19 6.96 -14.76
CA GLU A 353 -13.61 7.34 -16.11
C GLU A 353 -13.80 6.06 -16.94
N LYS A 354 -15.05 5.77 -17.30
CA LYS A 354 -15.45 4.50 -17.94
C LYS A 354 -15.07 3.31 -17.03
N ASP A 355 -14.03 2.55 -17.37
CA ASP A 355 -13.54 1.36 -16.69
C ASP A 355 -12.13 1.55 -16.11
N LYS A 356 -11.67 2.81 -15.95
CA LYS A 356 -10.29 3.14 -15.56
C LYS A 356 -10.26 4.14 -14.41
N PHE A 357 -9.16 4.09 -13.66
CA PHE A 357 -8.81 5.09 -12.68
C PHE A 357 -7.83 6.11 -13.29
N VAL A 358 -8.24 7.36 -13.38
CA VAL A 358 -7.46 8.43 -14.00
C VAL A 358 -6.94 9.38 -12.92
N PRO A 359 -5.62 9.65 -12.84
CA PRO A 359 -5.05 10.59 -11.88
C PRO A 359 -5.65 11.99 -12.02
N THR A 360 -5.94 12.64 -10.91
CA THR A 360 -6.28 14.06 -10.85
C THR A 360 -5.01 14.91 -10.73
N LYS A 361 -5.16 16.24 -10.61
CA LYS A 361 -4.02 17.11 -10.29
C LYS A 361 -3.55 17.00 -8.85
N LEU A 362 -4.36 16.41 -7.95
CA LEU A 362 -3.94 16.08 -6.59
C LEU A 362 -3.19 14.74 -6.59
N ASN A 363 -1.90 14.83 -6.84
CA ASN A 363 -0.97 13.70 -6.76
C ASN A 363 0.38 14.19 -6.21
N ALA A 364 1.08 13.32 -5.51
CA ALA A 364 2.31 13.65 -4.81
C ALA A 364 3.44 14.12 -5.74
N TRP A 365 3.37 13.78 -7.02
CA TRP A 365 4.34 14.24 -8.02
C TRP A 365 4.12 15.67 -8.48
N ALA A 366 2.87 16.02 -8.81
CA ALA A 366 2.53 17.36 -9.30
C ALA A 366 2.37 18.38 -8.16
N ALA A 367 1.88 17.93 -7.01
CA ALA A 367 1.62 18.73 -5.83
C ALA A 367 2.60 18.34 -4.69
N HIS A 368 3.82 18.83 -4.78
CA HIS A 368 4.87 18.58 -3.78
C HIS A 368 4.34 18.80 -2.35
N HIS A 369 4.66 17.87 -1.43
CA HIS A 369 4.18 17.86 -0.03
C HIS A 369 2.67 17.64 0.15
N MET A 370 1.98 17.09 -0.85
CA MET A 370 0.59 16.69 -0.67
C MET A 370 0.49 15.64 0.45
N PRO A 371 -0.32 15.88 1.51
CA PRO A 371 -0.62 14.87 2.51
C PRO A 371 -1.28 13.65 1.89
N LEU A 372 -0.98 12.48 2.42
CA LEU A 372 -1.33 11.21 1.79
C LEU A 372 -2.78 10.84 2.00
N PRO A 373 -3.55 10.64 0.92
CA PRO A 373 -4.97 10.40 1.05
C PRO A 373 -5.26 8.95 1.43
N ILE A 374 -5.59 8.69 2.69
CA ILE A 374 -6.05 7.37 3.16
C ILE A 374 -7.57 7.24 3.28
N GLY A 375 -8.31 8.23 2.89
CA GLY A 375 -9.76 8.28 2.83
C GLY A 375 -10.19 9.48 2.02
N LEU A 376 -11.48 9.64 1.76
CA LEU A 376 -12.05 10.80 1.09
C LEU A 376 -13.37 11.20 1.72
N ALA A 377 -13.61 12.50 1.86
CA ALA A 377 -14.89 13.04 2.27
C ALA A 377 -15.26 14.31 1.49
N ASN A 378 -16.56 14.60 1.47
CA ASN A 378 -17.06 15.82 0.83
C ASN A 378 -16.57 17.06 1.56
N GLY A 379 -16.03 18.01 0.80
CA GLY A 379 -15.70 19.37 1.23
C GLY A 379 -16.62 20.40 0.57
N PRO A 380 -16.46 21.69 0.89
CA PRO A 380 -17.19 22.80 0.27
C PRO A 380 -16.92 22.87 -1.25
N GLY A 381 -17.93 23.21 -2.05
CA GLY A 381 -17.81 23.34 -3.50
C GLY A 381 -17.21 22.09 -4.16
N ASP A 382 -16.15 22.24 -4.94
CA ASP A 382 -15.45 21.14 -5.63
C ASP A 382 -14.36 20.48 -4.77
N GLN A 383 -14.09 21.01 -3.57
CA GLN A 383 -13.05 20.51 -2.70
C GLN A 383 -13.42 19.18 -2.04
N VAL A 384 -12.41 18.38 -1.74
CA VAL A 384 -12.50 17.15 -0.96
C VAL A 384 -11.59 17.21 0.25
N PHE A 385 -12.02 16.56 1.34
CA PHE A 385 -11.17 16.32 2.50
C PHE A 385 -10.52 14.95 2.40
N TRP A 386 -9.34 14.82 3.01
CA TRP A 386 -8.73 13.53 3.29
C TRP A 386 -7.92 13.57 4.59
N PRO A 387 -7.95 12.47 5.35
CA PRO A 387 -7.04 12.27 6.48
C PRO A 387 -5.68 11.78 5.95
N ASP A 388 -4.62 12.25 6.58
CA ASP A 388 -3.26 11.73 6.45
C ASP A 388 -2.83 11.14 7.79
N SER A 389 -2.99 9.83 7.96
CA SER A 389 -2.67 9.16 9.22
C SER A 389 -1.17 8.97 9.43
N VAL A 390 -0.36 9.23 8.43
CA VAL A 390 1.11 9.18 8.50
C VAL A 390 1.66 10.46 9.09
N ASN A 391 1.30 11.59 8.49
CA ASN A 391 1.74 12.90 8.96
C ASN A 391 0.83 13.48 10.04
N ASN A 392 -0.16 12.67 10.52
CA ASN A 392 -1.07 13.06 11.59
C ASN A 392 -1.84 14.37 11.30
N ALA A 393 -2.32 14.49 10.06
CA ALA A 393 -2.96 15.69 9.55
C ALA A 393 -4.31 15.41 8.87
N VAL A 394 -5.08 16.47 8.67
CA VAL A 394 -6.23 16.48 7.77
C VAL A 394 -6.02 17.58 6.74
N ALA A 395 -6.26 17.27 5.50
CA ALA A 395 -6.14 18.20 4.38
C ALA A 395 -7.45 18.39 3.62
N ILE A 396 -7.52 19.51 2.90
CA ILE A 396 -8.57 19.85 1.96
C ILE A 396 -7.94 20.30 0.64
N GLY A 397 -8.51 19.92 -0.50
CA GLY A 397 -8.01 20.34 -1.80
C GLY A 397 -9.00 20.17 -2.93
N ASP A 398 -8.68 20.77 -4.07
CA ASP A 398 -9.46 20.70 -5.30
C ASP A 398 -8.79 19.73 -6.30
N PRO A 399 -9.40 18.57 -6.59
CA PRO A 399 -8.82 17.61 -7.52
C PRO A 399 -8.59 18.13 -8.95
N ALA A 400 -9.39 19.10 -9.40
CA ALA A 400 -9.27 19.67 -10.73
C ALA A 400 -8.17 20.73 -10.82
N LYS A 401 -7.92 21.47 -9.74
CA LYS A 401 -6.88 22.52 -9.69
C LYS A 401 -5.53 22.00 -9.22
N GLY A 402 -5.52 20.99 -8.33
CA GLY A 402 -4.32 20.50 -7.67
C GLY A 402 -3.90 21.35 -6.46
N GLU A 403 -4.74 22.29 -6.06
CA GLU A 403 -4.54 23.14 -4.90
C GLU A 403 -4.99 22.40 -3.64
N PHE A 404 -4.21 22.45 -2.58
CA PHE A 404 -4.54 21.87 -1.29
C PHE A 404 -3.91 22.63 -0.13
N LYS A 405 -4.45 22.42 1.07
CA LYS A 405 -3.87 22.87 2.33
C LYS A 405 -4.17 21.89 3.45
N ALA A 406 -3.26 21.77 4.42
CA ALA A 406 -3.58 21.17 5.70
C ALA A 406 -4.51 22.10 6.49
N ILE A 407 -5.57 21.55 7.09
CA ILE A 407 -6.48 22.29 7.95
C ILE A 407 -6.20 22.05 9.44
N ALA A 408 -5.58 20.92 9.76
CA ALA A 408 -5.09 20.61 11.10
C ALA A 408 -3.95 19.59 11.03
N GLY A 409 -3.01 19.70 11.97
CA GLY A 409 -1.93 18.77 12.23
C GLY A 409 -1.94 18.27 13.67
N ASP A 410 -0.90 17.53 14.09
CA ASP A 410 -0.70 16.97 15.43
C ASP A 410 -1.88 16.13 15.94
N LEU A 411 -2.59 15.48 15.04
CA LEU A 411 -3.61 14.49 15.33
C LEU A 411 -2.95 13.15 15.72
N LYS A 412 -3.73 12.21 16.22
CA LYS A 412 -3.22 10.88 16.59
C LYS A 412 -3.79 9.81 15.68
N ARG A 413 -3.20 9.69 14.48
CA ARG A 413 -3.60 8.76 13.43
C ARG A 413 -5.07 8.96 13.00
N PRO A 414 -5.38 10.08 12.32
CA PRO A 414 -6.72 10.33 11.79
C PRO A 414 -7.07 9.33 10.70
N MET A 415 -8.28 8.74 10.72
CA MET A 415 -8.68 7.66 9.82
C MET A 415 -9.79 8.04 8.86
N ALA A 416 -10.62 9.00 9.20
CA ALA A 416 -11.70 9.52 8.38
C ALA A 416 -11.91 11.00 8.64
N VAL A 417 -12.71 11.64 7.79
CA VAL A 417 -13.17 13.01 7.96
C VAL A 417 -14.65 13.05 7.62
N LEU A 418 -15.44 13.73 8.42
CA LEU A 418 -16.86 13.95 8.15
C LEU A 418 -17.21 15.40 8.41
N MET A 419 -17.70 16.13 7.40
CA MET A 419 -18.14 17.50 7.54
C MET A 419 -19.50 17.57 8.26
N SER A 420 -19.64 18.56 9.17
CA SER A 420 -20.91 18.86 9.81
C SER A 420 -21.97 19.33 8.79
N ALA A 421 -23.24 19.19 9.13
CA ALA A 421 -24.34 19.55 8.24
C ALA A 421 -24.37 21.04 7.86
N ASP A 422 -23.93 21.91 8.77
CA ASP A 422 -23.81 23.35 8.56
C ASP A 422 -22.54 23.79 7.83
N GLY A 423 -21.62 22.83 7.54
CA GLY A 423 -20.36 23.09 6.88
C GLY A 423 -19.35 23.88 7.69
N SER A 424 -19.55 24.08 8.99
CA SER A 424 -18.67 24.90 9.83
C SER A 424 -17.45 24.15 10.38
N LYS A 425 -17.53 22.84 10.51
CA LYS A 425 -16.49 21.99 11.09
C LYS A 425 -16.45 20.59 10.49
N VAL A 426 -15.42 19.85 10.84
CA VAL A 426 -15.30 18.41 10.54
C VAL A 426 -15.10 17.61 11.81
N TYR A 427 -15.56 16.36 11.79
CA TYR A 427 -15.34 15.35 12.82
C TYR A 427 -14.30 14.35 12.33
N VAL A 428 -13.29 14.10 13.15
CA VAL A 428 -12.13 13.27 12.80
C VAL A 428 -11.94 12.18 13.85
N PRO A 429 -12.11 10.91 13.50
CA PRO A 429 -11.73 9.82 14.38
C PRO A 429 -10.21 9.69 14.42
N GLU A 430 -9.65 9.77 15.62
CA GLU A 430 -8.23 9.58 15.91
C GLU A 430 -8.00 8.18 16.49
N TYR A 431 -7.57 7.27 15.62
CA TYR A 431 -7.43 5.85 15.93
C TYR A 431 -6.51 5.57 17.12
N ALA A 432 -5.34 6.23 17.17
CA ALA A 432 -4.34 5.98 18.20
C ALA A 432 -4.71 6.61 19.55
N ALA A 433 -5.42 7.76 19.54
CA ALA A 433 -5.87 8.41 20.76
C ALA A 433 -7.20 7.85 21.29
N GLY A 434 -7.95 7.09 20.46
CA GLY A 434 -9.26 6.60 20.87
C GLY A 434 -10.28 7.71 21.09
N GLN A 435 -10.29 8.74 20.23
CA GLN A 435 -11.12 9.92 20.39
C GLN A 435 -11.72 10.40 19.06
N ILE A 436 -12.74 11.28 19.18
CA ILE A 436 -13.23 12.09 18.06
C ILE A 436 -12.86 13.53 18.32
N THR A 437 -12.21 14.16 17.35
CA THR A 437 -11.86 15.58 17.39
C THR A 437 -12.71 16.38 16.42
N GLU A 438 -13.32 17.46 16.88
CA GLU A 438 -13.91 18.51 16.06
C GLU A 438 -12.82 19.47 15.61
N ILE A 439 -12.84 19.84 14.32
CA ILE A 439 -11.93 20.85 13.76
C ILE A 439 -12.77 21.92 13.08
N SER A 440 -12.65 23.16 13.54
CA SER A 440 -13.29 24.32 12.94
C SER A 440 -12.70 24.61 11.55
N LEU A 441 -13.54 24.82 10.54
CA LEU A 441 -13.08 25.15 9.19
C LEU A 441 -12.73 26.64 9.04
N ALA A 442 -13.12 27.50 9.99
CA ALA A 442 -12.80 28.91 9.96
C ALA A 442 -11.34 29.19 10.33
N ASP A 443 -10.84 28.52 11.37
CA ASP A 443 -9.53 28.81 11.98
C ASP A 443 -8.67 27.57 12.28
N GLY A 444 -9.17 26.36 12.04
CA GLY A 444 -8.46 25.12 12.34
C GLY A 444 -8.43 24.75 13.83
N ALA A 445 -9.19 25.45 14.68
CA ALA A 445 -9.25 25.16 16.11
C ALA A 445 -9.77 23.74 16.36
N LYS A 446 -9.09 23.03 17.27
CA LYS A 446 -9.38 21.63 17.62
C LYS A 446 -10.09 21.56 18.97
N LYS A 447 -11.13 20.74 19.05
CA LYS A 447 -11.84 20.41 20.29
C LYS A 447 -12.11 18.91 20.33
N VAL A 448 -11.73 18.27 21.43
CA VAL A 448 -12.09 16.84 21.63
C VAL A 448 -13.57 16.76 21.97
N LEU A 449 -14.34 16.02 21.15
CA LEU A 449 -15.75 15.77 21.36
C LEU A 449 -15.96 14.63 22.36
N THR A 450 -15.26 13.52 22.21
CA THR A 450 -15.36 12.34 23.08
C THR A 450 -14.05 11.54 23.08
N THR A 451 -13.81 10.78 24.16
CA THR A 451 -12.62 9.93 24.34
C THR A 451 -12.98 8.51 24.75
N GLY A 452 -11.98 7.62 24.87
CA GLY A 452 -12.14 6.23 25.33
C GLY A 452 -12.87 5.34 24.32
N LEU A 453 -12.71 5.61 23.03
CA LEU A 453 -13.05 4.72 21.92
C LEU A 453 -11.89 3.75 21.67
N GLU A 454 -12.18 2.58 21.11
CA GLU A 454 -11.16 1.55 20.86
C GLU A 454 -10.90 1.37 19.36
N GLY A 455 -9.95 2.17 18.83
CA GLY A 455 -9.61 2.17 17.41
C GLY A 455 -10.75 2.71 16.52
N PRO A 456 -11.20 3.98 16.71
CA PRO A 456 -12.24 4.56 15.87
C PRO A 456 -11.73 4.75 14.44
N LEU A 457 -12.45 4.17 13.46
CA LEU A 457 -12.08 4.15 12.04
C LEU A 457 -12.97 5.03 11.17
N ALA A 458 -14.26 4.83 11.26
CA ALA A 458 -15.24 5.47 10.37
C ALA A 458 -16.35 6.12 11.19
N VAL A 459 -16.94 7.15 10.60
CA VAL A 459 -18.01 7.93 11.24
C VAL A 459 -19.13 8.21 10.25
N ALA A 460 -20.36 8.25 10.76
CA ALA A 460 -21.55 8.71 10.03
C ALA A 460 -22.48 9.48 10.97
N ILE A 461 -23.18 10.48 10.46
CA ILE A 461 -24.19 11.22 11.22
C ILE A 461 -25.58 10.85 10.72
N ILE A 462 -26.48 10.51 11.67
CA ILE A 462 -27.92 10.41 11.45
C ILE A 462 -28.59 11.28 12.49
N ASP A 463 -29.40 12.22 12.03
CA ASP A 463 -29.98 13.28 12.87
C ASP A 463 -28.85 14.04 13.64
N SER A 464 -28.89 14.06 14.97
CA SER A 464 -27.87 14.69 15.85
C SER A 464 -26.87 13.69 16.45
N THR A 465 -26.89 12.45 16.01
CA THR A 465 -26.07 11.36 16.56
C THR A 465 -24.95 10.99 15.61
N LEU A 466 -23.72 10.98 16.12
CA LEU A 466 -22.55 10.48 15.44
C LEU A 466 -22.36 8.99 15.73
N TYR A 467 -22.40 8.15 14.72
CA TYR A 467 -22.07 6.72 14.80
C TYR A 467 -20.59 6.53 14.49
N VAL A 468 -19.92 5.74 15.32
CA VAL A 468 -18.47 5.50 15.23
C VAL A 468 -18.21 4.01 15.14
N ALA A 469 -17.51 3.58 14.08
CA ALA A 469 -17.00 2.23 13.97
C ALA A 469 -15.74 2.07 14.82
N GLU A 470 -15.77 1.17 15.79
CA GLU A 470 -14.62 0.79 16.62
C GLU A 470 -14.06 -0.55 16.15
N ALA A 471 -12.90 -0.52 15.50
CA ALA A 471 -12.33 -1.68 14.82
C ALA A 471 -11.81 -2.76 15.77
N LYS A 472 -11.19 -2.36 16.89
CA LYS A 472 -10.57 -3.32 17.83
C LYS A 472 -11.59 -4.28 18.44
N PRO A 473 -12.70 -3.79 19.05
CA PRO A 473 -13.74 -4.66 19.60
C PRO A 473 -14.76 -5.16 18.57
N GLY A 474 -14.75 -4.63 17.33
CA GLY A 474 -15.76 -4.99 16.33
C GLY A 474 -17.17 -4.53 16.73
N ARG A 475 -17.34 -3.24 17.05
CA ARG A 475 -18.62 -2.67 17.49
C ARG A 475 -18.88 -1.29 16.87
N ILE A 476 -20.07 -0.80 17.04
CA ILE A 476 -20.46 0.57 16.69
C ILE A 476 -20.90 1.28 17.98
N SER A 477 -20.32 2.43 18.24
CA SER A 477 -20.75 3.36 19.30
C SER A 477 -21.52 4.52 18.72
N LYS A 478 -22.41 5.12 19.50
CA LYS A 478 -23.07 6.37 19.19
C LYS A 478 -22.61 7.48 20.16
N VAL A 479 -22.46 8.67 19.63
CA VAL A 479 -22.00 9.85 20.34
C VAL A 479 -22.99 10.98 20.08
N ASP A 480 -23.47 11.58 21.13
CA ASP A 480 -24.31 12.78 21.06
C ASP A 480 -23.44 13.98 20.69
N LEU A 481 -23.78 14.67 19.61
CA LEU A 481 -22.97 15.77 19.07
C LEU A 481 -22.95 17.04 19.96
N ALA A 482 -23.96 17.23 20.83
CA ALA A 482 -24.03 18.39 21.69
C ALA A 482 -23.23 18.17 22.98
N THR A 483 -23.29 16.98 23.55
CA THR A 483 -22.72 16.68 24.88
C THR A 483 -21.41 15.90 24.82
N GLY A 484 -21.13 15.21 23.71
CA GLY A 484 -20.00 14.28 23.60
C GLY A 484 -20.21 12.96 24.37
N ASN A 485 -21.37 12.75 24.97
CA ASN A 485 -21.69 11.49 25.65
C ASN A 485 -21.75 10.34 24.67
N LYS A 486 -21.12 9.24 25.02
CA LYS A 486 -21.06 8.04 24.19
C LYS A 486 -21.66 6.83 24.87
N GLU A 487 -22.20 5.92 24.07
CA GLU A 487 -22.61 4.58 24.50
C GLU A 487 -22.42 3.57 23.36
N VAL A 488 -22.31 2.31 23.72
CA VAL A 488 -22.28 1.23 22.71
C VAL A 488 -23.65 1.12 22.08
N PHE A 489 -23.70 1.27 20.74
CA PHE A 489 -24.94 1.13 19.97
C PHE A 489 -25.18 -0.31 19.51
N LEU A 490 -24.14 -0.96 18.98
CA LEU A 490 -24.24 -2.31 18.44
C LEU A 490 -22.94 -3.09 18.68
N ALA A 491 -23.06 -4.27 19.26
CA ALA A 491 -21.98 -5.23 19.46
C ALA A 491 -22.42 -6.64 19.07
N GLY A 492 -21.48 -7.50 18.66
CA GLY A 492 -21.72 -8.90 18.33
C GLY A 492 -22.45 -9.15 16.99
N VAL A 493 -22.70 -8.13 16.17
CA VAL A 493 -23.32 -8.23 14.84
C VAL A 493 -22.29 -8.03 13.73
N VAL A 494 -21.34 -7.12 13.95
CA VAL A 494 -20.25 -6.79 13.03
C VAL A 494 -18.93 -7.26 13.62
N GLY A 495 -18.05 -7.78 12.79
CA GLY A 495 -16.74 -8.24 13.24
C GLY A 495 -15.63 -7.21 13.06
N LYS A 496 -15.62 -6.55 11.91
CA LYS A 496 -14.66 -5.49 11.55
C LYS A 496 -15.36 -4.39 10.74
N PRO A 497 -16.11 -3.49 11.38
CA PRO A 497 -16.78 -2.40 10.68
C PRO A 497 -15.75 -1.43 10.12
N GLY A 498 -15.58 -1.40 8.80
CA GLY A 498 -14.58 -0.60 8.08
C GLY A 498 -15.12 0.72 7.54
N ALA A 499 -16.40 0.77 7.18
CA ALA A 499 -17.04 2.00 6.69
C ALA A 499 -18.46 2.15 7.20
N LEU A 500 -18.86 3.39 7.42
CA LEU A 500 -20.20 3.80 7.82
C LEU A 500 -20.73 4.87 6.86
N LEU A 501 -22.02 4.76 6.47
CA LEU A 501 -22.71 5.79 5.70
C LEU A 501 -24.11 6.05 6.26
N ASN A 502 -24.58 7.29 6.13
CA ASN A 502 -26.00 7.57 6.21
C ASN A 502 -26.69 7.01 4.96
N GLY A 503 -27.46 5.93 5.13
CA GLY A 503 -28.12 5.20 4.05
C GLY A 503 -29.45 5.81 3.58
N GLY A 504 -29.80 6.99 4.11
CA GLY A 504 -31.08 7.63 3.89
C GLY A 504 -32.24 6.99 4.67
N GLY A 505 -33.34 7.72 4.82
CA GLY A 505 -34.51 7.23 5.56
C GLY A 505 -34.21 6.88 7.02
N GLY A 506 -33.22 7.53 7.63
CA GLY A 506 -32.78 7.26 9.01
C GLY A 506 -32.06 5.93 9.20
N ASN A 507 -31.50 5.33 8.16
CA ASN A 507 -30.77 4.07 8.22
C ASN A 507 -29.25 4.30 8.20
N LEU A 508 -28.52 3.49 8.96
CA LEU A 508 -27.07 3.36 8.91
C LEU A 508 -26.70 2.20 7.99
N LEU A 509 -25.79 2.45 7.04
CA LEU A 509 -25.12 1.40 6.29
C LEU A 509 -23.77 1.12 6.90
N VAL A 510 -23.46 -0.16 7.08
CA VAL A 510 -22.21 -0.63 7.70
C VAL A 510 -21.56 -1.65 6.78
N LEU A 511 -20.35 -1.36 6.31
CA LEU A 511 -19.51 -2.35 5.64
C LEU A 511 -18.69 -3.09 6.68
N ASP A 512 -18.90 -4.39 6.78
CA ASP A 512 -18.15 -5.28 7.66
C ASP A 512 -17.12 -6.09 6.87
N GLY A 513 -15.86 -5.76 7.06
CA GLY A 513 -14.77 -6.41 6.36
C GLY A 513 -14.52 -7.85 6.79
N ALA A 514 -14.90 -8.23 8.00
CA ALA A 514 -14.72 -9.61 8.48
C ALA A 514 -15.68 -10.59 7.81
N SER A 515 -16.93 -10.17 7.55
CA SER A 515 -17.95 -11.01 6.91
C SER A 515 -18.15 -10.74 5.41
N GLY A 516 -17.52 -9.69 4.87
CA GLY A 516 -17.76 -9.27 3.48
C GLY A 516 -19.22 -8.84 3.22
N ARG A 517 -19.87 -8.21 4.23
CA ARG A 517 -21.29 -7.84 4.16
C ARG A 517 -21.49 -6.34 4.29
N ILE A 518 -22.57 -5.86 3.66
CA ILE A 518 -23.15 -4.56 3.99
C ILE A 518 -24.44 -4.79 4.77
N PHE A 519 -24.48 -4.25 5.98
CA PHE A 519 -25.68 -4.24 6.81
C PHE A 519 -26.39 -2.90 6.65
N ARG A 520 -27.73 -2.95 6.62
CA ARG A 520 -28.60 -1.80 6.83
C ARG A 520 -29.21 -1.92 8.21
N ILE A 521 -29.03 -0.91 9.03
CA ILE A 521 -29.48 -0.86 10.42
C ILE A 521 -30.35 0.39 10.59
N ASN A 522 -31.58 0.21 11.08
CA ASN A 522 -32.38 1.34 11.50
C ASN A 522 -32.14 1.62 13.00
N PRO A 523 -31.53 2.75 13.35
CA PRO A 523 -31.17 2.99 14.75
C PRO A 523 -32.34 3.13 15.71
N LYS A 524 -33.52 3.53 15.24
CA LYS A 524 -34.71 3.72 16.08
C LYS A 524 -35.41 2.39 16.37
N SER A 525 -35.56 1.55 15.35
CA SER A 525 -36.26 0.25 15.48
C SER A 525 -35.34 -0.93 15.76
N LEU A 526 -34.01 -0.74 15.67
CA LEU A 526 -32.97 -1.77 15.72
C LEU A 526 -33.16 -2.89 14.68
N LYS A 527 -33.95 -2.62 13.62
CA LYS A 527 -34.11 -3.57 12.51
C LYS A 527 -32.80 -3.62 11.72
N ILE A 528 -32.30 -4.85 11.55
CA ILE A 528 -31.07 -5.14 10.79
C ILE A 528 -31.44 -5.99 9.57
N SER A 529 -30.86 -5.65 8.44
CA SER A 529 -30.95 -6.45 7.21
C SER A 529 -29.61 -6.43 6.48
N VAL A 530 -29.34 -7.48 5.70
CA VAL A 530 -28.18 -7.56 4.83
C VAL A 530 -28.55 -6.98 3.46
N VAL A 531 -27.75 -6.04 2.97
CA VAL A 531 -27.90 -5.42 1.63
C VAL A 531 -27.19 -6.27 0.59
N ALA A 532 -25.95 -6.68 0.88
CA ALA A 532 -25.15 -7.56 0.04
C ALA A 532 -24.18 -8.39 0.91
N GLU A 533 -23.81 -9.56 0.40
CA GLU A 533 -22.80 -10.45 1.00
C GLU A 533 -21.83 -10.98 -0.07
N ASP A 534 -20.81 -11.70 0.36
CA ASP A 534 -19.72 -12.20 -0.50
C ASP A 534 -18.98 -11.08 -1.24
N LEU A 535 -18.95 -9.89 -0.64
CA LEU A 535 -18.17 -8.77 -1.15
C LEU A 535 -16.67 -9.08 -0.97
N PRO A 536 -15.84 -8.89 -2.01
CA PRO A 536 -14.39 -9.08 -1.90
C PRO A 536 -13.74 -7.87 -1.22
N VAL A 537 -14.08 -7.68 0.06
CA VAL A 537 -13.63 -6.59 0.92
C VAL A 537 -13.07 -7.14 2.23
N GLY A 538 -12.22 -6.35 2.88
CA GLY A 538 -11.63 -6.74 4.16
C GLY A 538 -10.60 -7.87 4.02
N TYR A 539 -10.07 -8.28 5.15
CA TYR A 539 -9.01 -9.26 5.22
C TYR A 539 -9.34 -10.24 6.34
N THR A 540 -9.60 -11.47 5.96
CA THR A 540 -9.71 -12.56 6.93
C THR A 540 -8.36 -12.75 7.62
N ALA A 541 -8.39 -13.16 8.89
CA ALA A 541 -7.19 -13.62 9.58
C ALA A 541 -6.53 -14.73 8.77
N LEU A 542 -5.24 -14.59 8.44
CA LEU A 542 -4.46 -15.57 7.70
C LEU A 542 -3.36 -16.10 8.62
N GLY A 543 -3.51 -17.35 9.06
CA GLY A 543 -2.59 -17.96 10.01
C GLY A 543 -2.53 -17.19 11.33
N SER A 544 -1.34 -16.82 11.79
CA SER A 544 -1.11 -16.05 13.01
C SER A 544 -1.32 -14.53 12.86
N TYR A 545 -1.65 -14.05 11.66
CA TYR A 545 -1.87 -12.63 11.43
C TYR A 545 -3.30 -12.23 11.77
N PRO A 546 -3.48 -11.20 12.61
CA PRO A 546 -4.81 -10.69 12.91
C PRO A 546 -5.46 -10.12 11.64
N PRO A 547 -6.80 -10.13 11.54
CA PRO A 547 -7.50 -9.46 10.45
C PRO A 547 -7.12 -7.99 10.43
N VAL A 548 -6.91 -7.44 9.24
CA VAL A 548 -6.56 -6.03 9.09
C VAL A 548 -7.72 -5.15 9.52
N GLU A 549 -7.43 -4.20 10.38
CA GLU A 549 -8.45 -3.30 10.94
C GLU A 549 -9.06 -2.35 9.90
N PHE A 550 -8.38 -2.16 8.76
CA PHE A 550 -8.80 -1.26 7.66
C PHE A 550 -9.56 -2.03 6.58
N ALA A 551 -10.81 -2.29 6.83
CA ALA A 551 -11.59 -3.14 5.96
C ALA A 551 -12.54 -2.34 5.07
N GLY A 552 -11.97 -1.79 4.00
CA GLY A 552 -12.74 -1.22 2.91
C GLY A 552 -13.23 0.20 3.12
N ALA A 553 -13.77 0.77 2.06
CA ALA A 553 -14.41 2.07 2.00
C ALA A 553 -15.77 1.94 1.31
N MET A 554 -16.63 2.93 1.53
CA MET A 554 -17.96 2.99 0.92
C MET A 554 -18.32 4.44 0.59
N ALA A 555 -18.93 4.66 -0.57
CA ALA A 555 -19.59 5.93 -0.89
C ALA A 555 -20.99 5.69 -1.45
N MET A 556 -21.84 6.70 -1.36
CA MET A 556 -23.19 6.62 -1.92
C MET A 556 -23.48 7.85 -2.78
N SER A 557 -24.08 7.62 -3.96
CA SER A 557 -24.58 8.69 -4.81
C SER A 557 -25.90 9.26 -4.26
N PRO A 558 -26.33 10.46 -4.67
CA PRO A 558 -27.66 10.98 -4.34
C PRO A 558 -28.82 10.11 -4.83
N LYS A 559 -28.58 9.25 -5.83
CA LYS A 559 -29.56 8.27 -6.33
C LYS A 559 -29.63 7.01 -5.47
N GLY A 560 -28.70 6.85 -4.51
CA GLY A 560 -28.61 5.68 -3.63
C GLY A 560 -27.72 4.56 -4.17
N ASP A 561 -26.95 4.77 -5.25
CA ASP A 561 -25.96 3.80 -5.69
C ASP A 561 -24.80 3.75 -4.69
N ILE A 562 -24.34 2.54 -4.33
CA ILE A 562 -23.26 2.34 -3.36
C ILE A 562 -22.01 1.87 -4.10
N TYR A 563 -20.89 2.54 -3.88
CA TYR A 563 -19.57 2.25 -4.48
C TYR A 563 -18.66 1.61 -3.46
N ILE A 564 -18.03 0.49 -3.83
CA ILE A 564 -17.23 -0.35 -2.93
C ILE A 564 -15.95 -0.78 -3.64
N PRO A 565 -14.76 -0.32 -3.19
CA PRO A 565 -13.49 -0.85 -3.65
C PRO A 565 -13.30 -2.31 -3.23
N THR A 566 -12.61 -3.08 -4.07
CA THR A 566 -12.28 -4.49 -3.78
C THR A 566 -10.85 -4.66 -3.30
N VAL A 567 -10.53 -5.77 -2.64
CA VAL A 567 -9.16 -6.11 -2.19
C VAL A 567 -8.15 -6.22 -3.34
N ASN A 568 -8.61 -6.46 -4.55
CA ASN A 568 -7.79 -6.49 -5.76
C ASN A 568 -7.87 -5.19 -6.55
N GLN A 569 -8.20 -4.09 -5.88
CA GLN A 569 -8.18 -2.74 -6.44
C GLN A 569 -9.15 -2.52 -7.62
N GLY A 570 -10.22 -3.30 -7.69
CA GLY A 570 -11.36 -3.04 -8.56
C GLY A 570 -12.41 -2.16 -7.88
N LEU A 571 -13.53 -1.91 -8.57
CA LEU A 571 -14.66 -1.14 -8.05
C LEU A 571 -15.98 -1.79 -8.39
N ILE A 572 -16.78 -2.08 -7.38
CA ILE A 572 -18.15 -2.57 -7.48
C ILE A 572 -19.11 -1.42 -7.20
N MET A 573 -20.21 -1.36 -7.93
CA MET A 573 -21.36 -0.51 -7.64
C MET A 573 -22.58 -1.39 -7.36
N LEU A 574 -23.20 -1.20 -6.20
CA LEU A 574 -24.56 -1.65 -5.98
C LEU A 574 -25.48 -0.55 -6.53
N GLN A 575 -25.93 -0.74 -7.76
CA GLN A 575 -26.81 0.21 -8.45
C GLN A 575 -28.21 0.12 -7.89
N LYS A 576 -28.77 1.24 -7.44
CA LYS A 576 -30.16 1.32 -7.02
C LYS A 576 -31.08 1.08 -8.22
N VAL A 577 -31.97 0.10 -8.11
CA VAL A 577 -33.02 -0.15 -9.06
C VAL A 577 -34.34 0.45 -8.54
N LYS A 578 -35.19 0.87 -9.47
CA LYS A 578 -36.46 1.51 -9.11
C LYS A 578 -37.35 0.58 -8.32
#